data_ec4291f28fe0a68fc70ad804ece915a7
#
_entry.id   ec4291f28fe0a68fc70ad804ece915a7
#
_cell.length_a   1.000
_cell.length_b   1.000
_cell.length_c   1.000
_cell.angle_alpha   90.00
_cell.angle_beta   90.00
_cell.angle_gamma   90.00
#
_symmetry.space_group_name_H-M   'P 1'
#
loop_
_entity.id
_entity.type
_entity.pdbx_description
1 polymer ?
#
loop_
_entity_poly.entity_id
_entity_poly.type
_entity_poly.pdbx_seq_one_letter_code
_entity_poly.pdbx_strand_id
1 'polypeptide(L)'
;IGANIVEGDLVLVKPQPVASNGEIVVALVNNEATVKRFYKKGTTIQLKPEHPDMQPITVKNEQDEIHIIGKVTAVIRQLEK
;
A
#
# COMPACT_ATOMS: atom_id res chain seq x y z
N ILE A 1 -0.17 6.32 -14.51
CA ILE A 1 0.15 7.13 -13.62
C ILE A 1 0.92 6.60 -12.51
N GLY A 2 1.90 7.17 -12.30
CA GLY A 2 2.77 6.69 -11.33
C GLY A 2 2.13 6.75 -10.01
N ALA A 3 2.60 6.01 -9.15
CA ALA A 3 2.09 5.98 -7.83
C ALA A 3 2.95 6.83 -6.93
N ASN A 4 3.33 7.98 -7.41
CA ASN A 4 4.20 8.85 -6.65
C ASN A 4 3.38 9.60 -5.62
N ILE A 5 3.07 8.91 -4.53
CA ILE A 5 2.28 9.46 -3.46
C ILE A 5 3.20 10.04 -2.42
N VAL A 6 2.99 11.31 -2.08
CA VAL A 6 3.86 11.98 -1.12
C VAL A 6 3.04 12.41 0.09
N GLU A 7 3.75 12.75 1.14
CA GLU A 7 3.10 13.17 2.36
C GLU A 7 2.23 14.39 2.09
N GLY A 8 1.02 14.38 2.65
CA GLY A 8 0.07 15.45 2.41
C GLY A 8 -0.92 15.16 1.33
N ASP A 9 -0.68 14.15 0.51
CA ASP A 9 -1.65 13.75 -0.49
C ASP A 9 -2.84 13.09 0.18
N LEU A 10 -4.00 13.23 -0.44
CA LEU A 10 -5.19 12.51 -0.03
C LEU A 10 -5.40 11.37 -1.01
N VAL A 11 -5.86 10.25 -0.51
CA VAL A 11 -6.13 9.11 -1.38
C VAL A 11 -7.59 8.72 -1.23
N LEU A 12 -8.16 8.29 -2.36
CA LEU A 12 -9.48 7.68 -2.34
C LEU A 12 -9.29 6.19 -2.30
N VAL A 13 -9.98 5.55 -1.38
CA VAL A 13 -9.79 4.13 -1.11
C VAL A 13 -11.10 3.42 -1.32
N LYS A 14 -11.07 2.36 -2.13
CA LYS A 14 -12.21 1.47 -2.27
C LYS A 14 -11.99 0.33 -1.27
N PRO A 15 -12.85 0.20 -0.27
CA PRO A 15 -12.66 -0.86 0.73
C PRO A 15 -12.73 -2.23 0.08
N GLN A 16 -11.77 -3.06 0.38
CA GLN A 16 -11.77 -4.45 -0.05
C GLN A 16 -10.77 -5.21 0.81
N PRO A 17 -11.10 -6.45 1.18
CA PRO A 17 -10.24 -7.20 2.09
C PRO A 17 -9.10 -7.92 1.39
N VAL A 18 -9.11 -7.96 0.06
CA VAL A 18 -8.08 -8.66 -0.71
C VAL A 18 -7.52 -7.70 -1.74
N ALA A 19 -6.35 -8.03 -2.24
CA ALA A 19 -5.68 -7.21 -3.24
C ALA A 19 -5.07 -8.10 -4.30
N SER A 20 -4.91 -7.53 -5.49
CA SER A 20 -4.24 -8.21 -6.59
C SER A 20 -2.86 -7.63 -6.76
N ASN A 21 -1.98 -8.44 -7.34
CA ASN A 21 -0.60 -8.00 -7.56
C ASN A 21 -0.57 -6.74 -8.41
N GLY A 22 0.24 -5.80 -7.98
CA GLY A 22 0.40 -4.54 -8.70
C GLY A 22 -0.54 -3.43 -8.26
N GLU A 23 -1.50 -3.74 -7.40
CA GLU A 23 -2.41 -2.71 -6.92
C GLU A 23 -1.77 -1.91 -5.80
N ILE A 24 -2.11 -0.63 -5.73
CA ILE A 24 -1.70 0.20 -4.62
C ILE A 24 -2.78 0.09 -3.56
N VAL A 25 -2.37 -0.26 -2.37
CA VAL A 25 -3.32 -0.53 -1.29
C VAL A 25 -2.97 0.26 -0.05
N VAL A 26 -3.97 0.44 0.79
CA VAL A 26 -3.77 0.86 2.16
C VAL A 26 -3.85 -0.40 3.00
N ALA A 27 -2.83 -0.65 3.76
CA ALA A 27 -2.74 -1.85 4.58
C ALA A 27 -2.32 -1.48 5.99
N LEU A 28 -2.79 -2.25 6.95
CA LEU A 28 -2.27 -2.18 8.30
C LEU A 28 -1.27 -3.31 8.47
N VAL A 29 -0.06 -2.95 8.79
CA VAL A 29 0.98 -3.93 9.06
C VAL A 29 1.37 -3.74 10.51
N ASN A 30 1.05 -4.72 11.32
CA ASN A 30 1.28 -4.65 12.76
C ASN A 30 0.70 -3.36 13.35
N ASN A 31 -0.53 -3.05 12.93
CA ASN A 31 -1.31 -1.90 13.38
C ASN A 31 -0.80 -0.55 12.87
N GLU A 32 0.08 -0.56 11.90
CA GLU A 32 0.56 0.70 11.32
C GLU A 32 0.05 0.81 9.89
N ALA A 33 -0.61 1.91 9.57
CA ALA A 33 -1.17 2.12 8.23
C ALA A 33 -0.05 2.48 7.26
N THR A 34 -0.10 1.87 6.10
CA THR A 34 0.87 2.16 5.06
C THR A 34 0.20 2.09 3.69
N VAL A 35 0.69 2.88 2.76
CA VAL A 35 0.22 2.89 1.38
C VAL A 35 1.37 2.38 0.53
N LYS A 36 1.18 1.21 -0.06
CA LYS A 36 2.24 0.54 -0.79
C LYS A 36 1.66 -0.23 -1.95
N ARG A 37 2.52 -0.65 -2.85
CA ARG A 37 2.11 -1.52 -3.95
C ARG A 37 2.21 -2.96 -3.48
N PHE A 38 1.16 -3.70 -3.74
CA PHE A 38 0.97 -5.05 -3.21
C PHE A 38 1.45 -6.09 -4.19
N TYR A 39 2.17 -7.07 -3.69
CA TYR A 39 2.55 -8.27 -4.45
C TYR A 39 2.49 -9.45 -3.52
N LYS A 40 2.00 -10.57 -4.04
CA LYS A 40 1.91 -11.79 -3.26
C LYS A 40 2.42 -12.95 -4.10
N LYS A 41 3.25 -13.77 -3.48
CA LYS A 41 3.72 -14.98 -4.11
C LYS A 41 3.67 -16.08 -3.06
N GLY A 42 2.81 -17.09 -3.30
CA GLY A 42 2.59 -18.11 -2.29
C GLY A 42 2.02 -17.49 -1.03
N THR A 43 2.71 -17.69 0.08
CA THR A 43 2.28 -17.14 1.36
C THR A 43 3.05 -15.87 1.72
N THR A 44 3.90 -15.40 0.84
CA THR A 44 4.73 -14.23 1.11
C THR A 44 4.11 -13.01 0.46
N ILE A 45 3.95 -11.95 1.23
CA ILE A 45 3.42 -10.69 0.74
C ILE A 45 4.53 -9.66 0.78
N GLN A 46 4.72 -8.95 -0.33
CA GLN A 46 5.66 -7.85 -0.40
C GLN A 46 4.90 -6.56 -0.60
N LEU A 47 5.21 -5.57 0.22
CA LEU A 47 4.65 -4.24 0.07
C LEU A 47 5.78 -3.33 -0.37
N LYS A 48 5.71 -2.89 -1.62
CA LYS A 48 6.79 -2.13 -2.23
C LYS A 48 6.47 -0.65 -2.22
N PRO A 49 7.38 0.16 -1.70
CA PRO A 49 7.20 1.61 -1.79
C PRO A 49 7.41 2.07 -3.22
N GLU A 50 6.83 3.21 -3.55
CA GLU A 50 7.04 3.79 -4.87
C GLU A 50 8.33 4.58 -4.94
N HIS A 51 8.98 4.77 -3.82
CA HIS A 51 10.22 5.53 -3.77
C HIS A 51 11.40 4.58 -3.97
N PRO A 52 12.27 4.83 -4.93
CA PRO A 52 13.32 3.86 -5.25
C PRO A 52 14.35 3.68 -4.14
N ASP A 53 14.46 4.64 -3.23
CA ASP A 53 15.45 4.54 -2.17
C ASP A 53 14.95 3.77 -0.96
N MET A 54 13.71 3.33 -0.96
CA MET A 54 13.16 2.64 0.19
C MET A 54 13.13 1.15 -0.07
N GLN A 55 13.29 0.39 0.99
CA GLN A 55 13.26 -1.06 0.90
C GLN A 55 11.85 -1.58 0.93
N PRO A 56 11.56 -2.64 0.20
CA PRO A 56 10.26 -3.28 0.31
C PRO A 56 10.06 -3.88 1.69
N ILE A 57 8.82 -3.90 2.12
CA ILE A 57 8.44 -4.57 3.35
C ILE A 57 7.99 -5.97 2.96
N THR A 58 8.59 -6.99 3.55
CA THR A 58 8.18 -8.37 3.31
C THR A 58 7.43 -8.86 4.52
N VAL A 59 6.22 -9.34 4.29
CA VAL A 59 5.34 -9.79 5.36
C VAL A 59 5.03 -11.26 5.14
N LYS A 60 5.23 -12.05 6.17
CA LYS A 60 4.90 -13.46 6.11
C LYS A 60 3.67 -13.67 6.96
N ASN A 61 2.69 -14.37 6.40
CA ASN A 61 1.41 -14.52 7.06
C ASN A 61 1.50 -15.12 8.46
N GLU A 62 2.53 -15.87 8.71
CA GLU A 62 2.64 -16.54 9.99
C GLU A 62 3.24 -15.68 11.08
N GLN A 63 3.95 -14.63 10.70
CA GLN A 63 4.73 -13.86 11.66
C GLN A 63 4.21 -12.46 11.87
N ASP A 64 3.59 -11.90 10.87
CA ASP A 64 3.17 -10.51 10.92
C ASP A 64 1.68 -10.42 10.70
N GLU A 65 1.07 -9.42 11.34
CA GLU A 65 -0.32 -9.13 11.09
C GLU A 65 -0.43 -8.15 9.96
N ILE A 66 -1.18 -8.52 8.94
CA ILE A 66 -1.44 -7.62 7.83
C ILE A 66 -2.92 -7.65 7.50
N HIS A 67 -3.49 -6.48 7.37
CA HIS A 67 -4.89 -6.34 6.98
C HIS A 67 -4.96 -5.36 5.83
N ILE A 68 -5.54 -5.81 4.72
CA ILE A 68 -5.77 -4.92 3.60
C ILE A 68 -7.03 -4.13 3.88
N ILE A 69 -6.90 -2.81 3.90
CA ILE A 69 -8.06 -1.95 4.12
C ILE A 69 -8.75 -1.70 2.80
N GLY A 70 -8.01 -1.45 1.74
CA GLY A 70 -8.63 -1.20 0.48
C GLY A 70 -7.63 -0.87 -0.61
N LYS A 71 -8.16 -0.65 -1.80
CA LYS A 71 -7.38 -0.32 -2.98
C LYS A 71 -7.43 1.18 -3.19
N VAL A 72 -6.29 1.79 -3.46
CA VAL A 72 -6.22 3.21 -3.76
C VAL A 72 -6.69 3.40 -5.21
N THR A 73 -7.73 4.20 -5.38
CA THR A 73 -8.30 4.43 -6.70
C THR A 73 -7.96 5.79 -7.26
N ALA A 74 -7.53 6.72 -6.42
CA ALA A 74 -7.15 8.04 -6.89
C ALA A 74 -6.28 8.72 -5.85
N VAL A 75 -5.44 9.62 -6.30
CA VAL A 75 -4.60 10.42 -5.44
C VAL A 75 -4.93 11.88 -5.72
N ILE A 76 -5.19 12.63 -4.68
CA ILE A 76 -5.53 14.04 -4.80
C ILE A 76 -4.43 14.83 -4.11
N ARG A 77 -3.82 15.74 -4.86
CA ARG A 77 -2.75 16.56 -4.32
C ARG A 77 -3.20 18.01 -4.30
N GLN A 78 -3.06 18.64 -3.15
CA GLN A 78 -3.37 20.03 -3.03
C GLN A 78 -2.21 20.83 -3.52
N LEU A 79 -2.43 21.64 -4.54
CA LEU A 79 -1.39 22.46 -5.08
C LEU A 79 -1.29 23.82 -4.41
N GLU A 80 -2.33 24.26 -3.68
CA GLU A 80 -2.32 25.52 -3.15
C GLU A 80 -1.70 25.64 -1.91
N LYS A 81 -1.24 26.61 -1.50
CA LYS A 81 -0.63 26.78 -0.37
C LYS A 81 -1.17 27.57 0.45
#